data_d45b0c11aa016fe76ee70ad20df6a365
#
_entry.id   d45b0c11aa016fe76ee70ad20df6a365
#
_cell.length_a   1.000
_cell.length_b   1.000
_cell.length_c   1.000
_cell.angle_alpha   90.00
_cell.angle_beta   90.00
_cell.angle_gamma   90.00
#
_symmetry.space_group_name_H-M   'P 1'
#
loop_
_entity.id
_entity.type
_entity.pdbx_description
1 polymer ?
#
loop_
_entity_poly.entity_id
_entity_poly.type
_entity_poly.pdbx_seq_one_letter_code
_entity_poly.pdbx_strand_id
1 'polypeptide(L)'
;NIKRLIAQAIKFSLTSLFGTATDTLVLWLLSAYVFGDSHFEQYVLSPLISFECAVTVNYTVAYFYVWRDRINIFSIGSYFSHFWKYNISCISAFIVKMLLLNAIAFATKWDPVICNLLALCASGILNFVLNEFVIFRRSVSNKELKEETESDAYGIGYEIIKIGAAIRA
;
A
#
# COMPACT_ATOMS: atom_id res chain seq x y z
N ASN A 1 -13.15 -11.41 7.41
CA ASN A 1 -12.85 -10.30 6.52
C ASN A 1 -11.86 -10.59 5.39
N ILE A 2 -11.62 -11.89 5.07
CA ILE A 2 -10.74 -12.34 3.97
C ILE A 2 -11.23 -11.78 2.62
N LYS A 3 -12.54 -11.79 2.35
CA LYS A 3 -13.13 -11.23 1.11
C LYS A 3 -12.74 -9.77 0.88
N ARG A 4 -12.66 -8.97 1.93
CA ARG A 4 -12.26 -7.57 1.85
C ARG A 4 -10.77 -7.44 1.51
N LEU A 5 -9.92 -8.25 2.14
CA LEU A 5 -8.47 -8.26 1.85
C LEU A 5 -8.19 -8.67 0.41
N ILE A 6 -8.88 -9.71 -0.09
CA ILE A 6 -8.76 -10.15 -1.49
C ILE A 6 -9.19 -9.03 -2.44
N ALA A 7 -10.33 -8.38 -2.18
CA ALA A 7 -10.80 -7.28 -3.00
C ALA A 7 -9.81 -6.09 -3.02
N GLN A 8 -9.20 -5.77 -1.89
CA GLN A 8 -8.18 -4.73 -1.79
C GLN A 8 -6.89 -5.13 -2.51
N ALA A 9 -6.46 -6.39 -2.39
CA ALA A 9 -5.30 -6.90 -3.13
C ALA A 9 -5.52 -6.83 -4.64
N ILE A 10 -6.69 -7.20 -5.14
CA ILE A 10 -7.03 -7.09 -6.56
C ILE A 10 -7.02 -5.62 -7.01
N LYS A 11 -7.66 -4.73 -6.25
CA LYS A 11 -7.66 -3.29 -6.55
C LYS A 11 -6.24 -2.73 -6.56
N PHE A 12 -5.42 -3.09 -5.59
CA PHE A 12 -4.02 -2.67 -5.51
C PHE A 12 -3.19 -3.18 -6.70
N SER A 13 -3.38 -4.44 -7.10
CA SER A 13 -2.72 -5.01 -8.28
C SER A 13 -3.14 -4.29 -9.57
N LEU A 14 -4.42 -3.93 -9.71
CA LEU A 14 -4.89 -3.16 -10.84
C LEU A 14 -4.31 -1.74 -10.85
N THR A 15 -4.17 -1.09 -9.69
CA THR A 15 -3.53 0.24 -9.63
C THR A 15 -2.07 0.20 -10.03
N SER A 16 -1.36 -0.90 -9.78
CA SER A 16 0.04 -1.04 -10.17
C SER A 16 0.24 -1.06 -11.70
N LEU A 17 -0.79 -1.43 -12.47
CA LEU A 17 -0.76 -1.32 -13.94
C LEU A 17 -0.67 0.15 -14.41
N PHE A 18 -1.36 1.07 -13.72
CA PHE A 18 -1.25 2.50 -14.01
C PHE A 18 0.17 3.02 -13.73
N GLY A 19 0.79 2.57 -12.64
CA GLY A 19 2.18 2.89 -12.34
C GLY A 19 3.13 2.38 -13.42
N THR A 20 2.98 1.13 -13.85
CA THR A 20 3.82 0.55 -14.92
C THR A 20 3.62 1.28 -16.25
N ALA A 21 2.40 1.63 -16.61
CA ALA A 21 2.12 2.41 -17.81
C ALA A 21 2.76 3.80 -17.74
N THR A 22 2.68 4.46 -16.59
CA THR A 22 3.31 5.76 -16.35
C THR A 22 4.82 5.67 -16.42
N ASP A 23 5.43 4.67 -15.77
CA ASP A 23 6.88 4.43 -15.81
C ASP A 23 7.37 4.30 -17.25
N THR A 24 6.75 3.43 -18.02
CA THR A 24 7.11 3.18 -19.42
C THR A 24 6.95 4.44 -20.29
N LEU A 25 5.85 5.18 -20.11
CA LEU A 25 5.58 6.39 -20.88
C LEU A 25 6.59 7.50 -20.55
N VAL A 26 6.82 7.75 -19.26
CA VAL A 26 7.76 8.79 -18.81
C VAL A 26 9.18 8.45 -19.22
N LEU A 27 9.60 7.19 -19.03
CA LEU A 27 10.91 6.72 -19.46
C LEU A 27 11.12 6.94 -20.96
N TRP A 28 10.13 6.57 -21.77
CA TRP A 28 10.18 6.80 -23.22
C TRP A 28 10.27 8.28 -23.58
N LEU A 29 9.45 9.13 -22.95
CA LEU A 29 9.47 10.57 -23.20
C LEU A 29 10.82 11.21 -22.83
N LEU A 30 11.37 10.84 -21.66
CA LEU A 30 12.65 11.37 -21.20
C LEU A 30 13.80 10.94 -22.11
N SER A 31 13.82 9.66 -22.48
CA SER A 31 14.88 9.12 -23.34
C SER A 31 14.79 9.64 -24.79
N ALA A 32 13.58 9.92 -25.29
CA ALA A 32 13.41 10.35 -26.68
C ALA A 32 13.53 11.87 -26.89
N TYR A 33 13.18 12.68 -25.88
CA TYR A 33 12.99 14.12 -26.10
C TYR A 33 13.72 15.03 -25.11
N VAL A 34 14.11 14.54 -23.93
CA VAL A 34 14.64 15.40 -22.86
C VAL A 34 16.14 15.20 -22.67
N PHE A 35 16.58 13.96 -22.62
CA PHE A 35 17.97 13.63 -22.35
C PHE A 35 18.71 13.30 -23.65
N GLY A 36 19.98 13.75 -23.72
CA GLY A 36 20.85 13.49 -24.84
C GLY A 36 21.46 12.09 -24.80
N ASP A 37 22.57 11.91 -25.53
CA ASP A 37 23.26 10.62 -25.69
C ASP A 37 24.12 10.22 -24.47
N SER A 38 24.02 10.96 -23.37
CA SER A 38 24.76 10.64 -22.13
C SER A 38 24.24 9.34 -21.51
N HIS A 39 25.13 8.38 -21.35
CA HIS A 39 24.79 7.08 -20.71
C HIS A 39 24.19 7.27 -19.31
N PHE A 40 24.69 8.24 -18.54
CA PHE A 40 24.17 8.52 -17.19
C PHE A 40 22.72 9.04 -17.24
N GLU A 41 22.42 9.94 -18.17
CA GLU A 41 21.07 10.50 -18.30
C GLU A 41 20.06 9.44 -18.73
N GLN A 42 20.41 8.60 -19.68
CA GLN A 42 19.52 7.58 -20.23
C GLN A 42 19.33 6.38 -19.26
N TYR A 43 20.41 5.90 -18.63
CA TYR A 43 20.35 4.64 -17.87
C TYR A 43 20.27 4.82 -16.35
N VAL A 44 20.44 6.03 -15.85
CA VAL A 44 20.34 6.31 -14.41
C VAL A 44 19.24 7.35 -14.14
N LEU A 45 19.31 8.52 -14.77
CA LEU A 45 18.43 9.62 -14.44
C LEU A 45 17.00 9.43 -14.97
N SER A 46 16.86 8.96 -16.23
CA SER A 46 15.55 8.67 -16.83
C SER A 46 14.77 7.60 -16.05
N PRO A 47 15.36 6.42 -15.71
CA PRO A 47 14.67 5.43 -14.90
C PRO A 47 14.34 5.90 -13.49
N LEU A 48 15.17 6.75 -12.89
CA LEU A 48 14.90 7.28 -11.54
C LEU A 48 13.68 8.21 -11.56
N ILE A 49 13.61 9.12 -12.54
CA ILE A 49 12.48 10.05 -12.66
C ILE A 49 11.20 9.31 -13.04
N SER A 50 11.27 8.35 -13.99
CA SER A 50 10.11 7.58 -14.39
C SER A 50 9.55 6.75 -13.22
N PHE A 51 10.43 6.16 -12.41
CA PHE A 51 10.04 5.42 -11.20
C PHE A 51 9.30 6.32 -10.20
N GLU A 52 9.82 7.51 -9.88
CA GLU A 52 9.17 8.45 -8.97
C GLU A 52 7.80 8.93 -9.50
N CYS A 53 7.68 9.17 -10.81
CA CYS A 53 6.40 9.47 -11.44
C CYS A 53 5.41 8.30 -11.30
N ALA A 54 5.87 7.09 -11.56
CA ALA A 54 5.07 5.88 -11.43
C ALA A 54 4.60 5.64 -9.99
N VAL A 55 5.49 5.80 -9.00
CA VAL A 55 5.17 5.71 -7.57
C VAL A 55 4.13 6.75 -7.19
N THR A 56 4.26 7.98 -7.67
CA THR A 56 3.32 9.07 -7.40
C THR A 56 1.92 8.77 -7.95
N VAL A 57 1.83 8.31 -9.19
CA VAL A 57 0.55 7.93 -9.82
C VAL A 57 -0.07 6.74 -9.09
N ASN A 58 0.71 5.70 -8.83
CA ASN A 58 0.27 4.51 -8.11
C ASN A 58 -0.27 4.86 -6.71
N TYR A 59 0.47 5.67 -5.97
CA TYR A 59 0.05 6.15 -4.66
C TYR A 59 -1.25 6.94 -4.74
N THR A 60 -1.35 7.89 -5.68
CA THR A 60 -2.54 8.74 -5.83
C THR A 60 -3.78 7.89 -6.09
N VAL A 61 -3.70 6.94 -7.03
CA VAL A 61 -4.81 6.04 -7.32
C VAL A 61 -5.12 5.15 -6.11
N ALA A 62 -4.10 4.60 -5.46
CA ALA A 62 -4.26 3.77 -4.27
C ALA A 62 -4.90 4.54 -3.10
N TYR A 63 -4.48 5.78 -2.86
CA TYR A 63 -5.01 6.65 -1.82
C TYR A 63 -6.49 6.95 -2.02
N PHE A 64 -6.91 7.31 -3.23
CA PHE A 64 -8.29 7.70 -3.52
C PHE A 64 -9.22 6.52 -3.85
N TYR A 65 -8.67 5.37 -4.28
CA TYR A 65 -9.48 4.25 -4.75
C TYR A 65 -9.41 3.01 -3.86
N VAL A 66 -8.20 2.59 -3.46
CA VAL A 66 -8.03 1.33 -2.71
C VAL A 66 -8.34 1.53 -1.22
N TRP A 67 -7.80 2.59 -0.62
CA TRP A 67 -7.88 2.83 0.83
C TRP A 67 -8.76 4.02 1.22
N ARG A 68 -9.60 4.49 0.31
CA ARG A 68 -10.51 5.61 0.53
C ARG A 68 -11.31 5.50 1.84
N ASP A 69 -11.80 4.29 2.14
CA ASP A 69 -12.64 4.03 3.33
C ASP A 69 -11.89 4.12 4.66
N ARG A 70 -10.56 4.27 4.61
CA ARG A 70 -9.71 4.33 5.80
C ARG A 70 -9.16 5.72 6.08
N ILE A 71 -9.39 6.65 5.17
CA ILE A 71 -8.91 8.02 5.28
C ILE A 71 -10.04 8.86 5.86
N ASN A 72 -9.95 9.15 7.16
CA ASN A 72 -10.99 9.90 7.87
C ASN A 72 -11.01 11.38 7.50
N ILE A 73 -9.86 11.95 7.13
CA ILE A 73 -9.70 13.36 6.80
C ILE A 73 -8.91 13.49 5.51
N PHE A 74 -9.57 13.93 4.45
CA PHE A 74 -8.91 14.31 3.19
C PHE A 74 -8.28 15.69 3.37
N SER A 75 -7.01 15.72 3.73
CA SER A 75 -6.23 16.96 3.81
C SER A 75 -4.90 16.79 3.07
N ILE A 76 -4.35 17.92 2.61
CA ILE A 76 -3.04 17.94 1.94
C ILE A 76 -1.96 17.35 2.87
N GLY A 77 -1.99 17.67 4.17
CA GLY A 77 -1.07 17.13 5.14
C GLY A 77 -1.18 15.60 5.31
N SER A 78 -2.41 15.07 5.32
CA SER A 78 -2.65 13.62 5.34
C SER A 78 -2.12 12.94 4.08
N TYR A 79 -2.36 13.52 2.91
CA TYR A 79 -1.86 13.01 1.64
C TYR A 79 -0.33 12.88 1.63
N PHE A 80 0.40 13.93 1.96
CA PHE A 80 1.86 13.92 1.97
C PHE A 80 2.46 13.04 3.05
N SER A 81 1.84 12.96 4.23
CA SER A 81 2.29 12.07 5.31
C SER A 81 2.21 10.59 4.91
N HIS A 82 1.13 10.19 4.23
CA HIS A 82 0.99 8.83 3.71
C HIS A 82 1.87 8.58 2.48
N PHE A 83 2.05 9.58 1.63
CA PHE A 83 2.92 9.51 0.45
C PHE A 83 4.37 9.14 0.81
N TRP A 84 4.93 9.79 1.84
CA TRP A 84 6.29 9.50 2.30
C TRP A 84 6.45 8.07 2.78
N LYS A 85 5.47 7.59 3.56
CA LYS A 85 5.44 6.21 4.05
C LYS A 85 5.30 5.21 2.91
N TYR A 86 4.45 5.52 1.94
CA TYR A 86 4.27 4.69 0.74
C TYR A 86 5.55 4.58 -0.07
N ASN A 87 6.26 5.68 -0.27
CA ASN A 87 7.53 5.72 -1.00
C ASN A 87 8.59 4.83 -0.31
N ILE A 88 8.74 4.96 1.02
CA ILE A 88 9.62 4.09 1.80
C ILE A 88 9.23 2.60 1.65
N SER A 89 7.93 2.30 1.64
CA SER A 89 7.44 0.93 1.40
C SER A 89 7.83 0.39 0.02
N CYS A 90 7.70 1.20 -1.02
CA CYS A 90 8.11 0.84 -2.37
C CYS A 90 9.61 0.57 -2.47
N ILE A 91 10.44 1.42 -1.87
CA ILE A 91 11.91 1.23 -1.81
C ILE A 91 12.24 -0.06 -1.05
N SER A 92 11.60 -0.29 0.10
CA SER A 92 11.81 -1.50 0.89
C SER A 92 11.44 -2.76 0.12
N ALA A 93 10.30 -2.76 -0.57
CA ALA A 93 9.87 -3.86 -1.43
C ALA A 93 10.86 -4.12 -2.59
N PHE A 94 11.41 -3.05 -3.17
CA PHE A 94 12.42 -3.16 -4.21
C PHE A 94 13.71 -3.80 -3.70
N ILE A 95 14.20 -3.38 -2.52
CA ILE A 95 15.39 -3.98 -1.90
C ILE A 95 15.15 -5.48 -1.63
N VAL A 96 14.01 -5.84 -1.03
CA VAL A 96 13.66 -7.24 -0.77
C VAL A 96 13.56 -8.04 -2.06
N LYS A 97 12.98 -7.47 -3.12
CA LYS A 97 12.94 -8.09 -4.45
C LYS A 97 14.35 -8.41 -4.95
N MET A 98 15.27 -7.47 -4.86
CA MET A 98 16.65 -7.65 -5.32
C MET A 98 17.39 -8.73 -4.52
N LEU A 99 17.21 -8.75 -3.20
CA LEU A 99 17.79 -9.77 -2.32
C LEU A 99 17.24 -11.16 -2.65
N LEU A 100 15.92 -11.29 -2.79
CA LEU A 100 15.26 -12.57 -3.12
C LEU A 100 15.67 -13.06 -4.51
N LEU A 101 15.71 -12.20 -5.51
CA LEU A 101 16.15 -12.55 -6.86
C LEU A 101 17.54 -13.17 -6.83
N ASN A 102 18.49 -12.51 -6.17
CA ASN A 102 19.86 -12.99 -6.07
C ASN A 102 19.94 -14.30 -5.25
N ALA A 103 19.21 -14.41 -4.15
CA ALA A 103 19.18 -15.63 -3.33
C ALA A 103 18.61 -16.82 -4.09
N ILE A 104 17.49 -16.63 -4.81
CA ILE A 104 16.88 -17.70 -5.62
C ILE A 104 17.81 -18.09 -6.77
N ALA A 105 18.36 -17.13 -7.48
CA ALA A 105 19.29 -17.40 -8.61
C ALA A 105 20.52 -18.17 -8.14
N PHE A 106 21.08 -17.82 -6.99
CA PHE A 106 22.25 -18.51 -6.43
C PHE A 106 21.90 -19.94 -5.99
N ALA A 107 20.75 -20.14 -5.35
CA ALA A 107 20.34 -21.45 -4.81
C ALA A 107 19.88 -22.42 -5.90
N THR A 108 19.13 -21.95 -6.91
CA THR A 108 18.47 -22.82 -7.89
C THR A 108 19.18 -22.88 -9.22
N LYS A 109 19.99 -21.88 -9.56
CA LYS A 109 20.58 -21.67 -10.89
C LYS A 109 19.54 -21.66 -12.02
N TRP A 110 18.30 -21.29 -11.69
CA TRP A 110 17.23 -21.17 -12.66
C TRP A 110 17.41 -19.95 -13.56
N ASP A 111 16.64 -19.94 -14.64
CA ASP A 111 16.59 -18.79 -15.55
C ASP A 111 16.30 -17.48 -14.79
N PRO A 112 17.04 -16.40 -15.07
CA PRO A 112 16.85 -15.10 -14.40
C PRO A 112 15.43 -14.57 -14.46
N VAL A 113 14.66 -14.87 -15.52
CA VAL A 113 13.27 -14.43 -15.66
C VAL A 113 12.38 -15.11 -14.63
N ILE A 114 12.56 -16.42 -14.41
CA ILE A 114 11.80 -17.18 -13.41
C ILE A 114 12.12 -16.66 -12.00
N CYS A 115 13.41 -16.49 -11.70
CA CYS A 115 13.85 -15.93 -10.42
C CYS A 115 13.26 -14.53 -10.17
N ASN A 116 13.25 -13.69 -11.20
CA ASN A 116 12.67 -12.33 -11.11
C ASN A 116 11.16 -12.37 -10.89
N LEU A 117 10.41 -13.24 -11.56
CA LEU A 117 8.96 -13.38 -11.36
C LEU A 117 8.64 -13.80 -9.93
N LEU A 118 9.35 -14.78 -9.37
CA LEU A 118 9.15 -15.23 -7.99
C LEU A 118 9.48 -14.10 -6.99
N ALA A 119 10.61 -13.41 -7.19
CA ALA A 119 11.01 -12.28 -6.36
C ALA A 119 10.00 -11.12 -6.46
N LEU A 120 9.45 -10.87 -7.64
CA LEU A 120 8.44 -9.85 -7.87
C LEU A 120 7.12 -10.18 -7.14
N CYS A 121 6.66 -11.43 -7.22
CA CYS A 121 5.47 -11.87 -6.49
C CYS A 121 5.65 -11.70 -4.97
N ALA A 122 6.77 -12.16 -4.42
CA ALA A 122 7.05 -12.05 -2.99
C ALA A 122 7.15 -10.59 -2.52
N SER A 123 7.86 -9.73 -3.26
CA SER A 123 7.98 -8.31 -2.94
C SER A 123 6.66 -7.55 -3.11
N GLY A 124 5.85 -7.93 -4.09
CA GLY A 124 4.52 -7.36 -4.29
C GLY A 124 3.57 -7.67 -3.12
N ILE A 125 3.61 -8.90 -2.62
CA ILE A 125 2.87 -9.28 -1.40
C ILE A 125 3.35 -8.46 -0.20
N LEU A 126 4.66 -8.33 0.00
CA LEU A 126 5.23 -7.52 1.08
C LEU A 126 4.79 -6.06 0.97
N ASN A 127 4.87 -5.47 -0.22
CA ASN A 127 4.44 -4.09 -0.45
C ASN A 127 2.95 -3.91 -0.14
N PHE A 128 2.11 -4.86 -0.56
CA PHE A 128 0.68 -4.84 -0.23
C PHE A 128 0.45 -4.93 1.28
N VAL A 129 1.12 -5.85 1.97
CA VAL A 129 1.01 -6.02 3.43
C VAL A 129 1.44 -4.76 4.18
N LEU A 130 2.56 -4.15 3.80
CA LEU A 130 3.01 -2.88 4.40
C LEU A 130 2.00 -1.77 4.19
N ASN A 131 1.44 -1.65 3.00
CA ASN A 131 0.41 -0.64 2.73
C ASN A 131 -0.87 -0.91 3.53
N GLU A 132 -1.35 -2.15 3.55
CA GLU A 132 -2.59 -2.52 4.22
C GLU A 132 -2.53 -2.36 5.75
N PHE A 133 -1.45 -2.80 6.38
CA PHE A 133 -1.36 -2.90 7.83
C PHE A 133 -0.55 -1.79 8.50
N VAL A 134 0.33 -1.11 7.76
CA VAL A 134 1.20 -0.08 8.33
C VAL A 134 0.77 1.31 7.86
N ILE A 135 0.69 1.53 6.55
CA ILE A 135 0.50 2.86 5.99
C ILE A 135 -0.96 3.29 6.09
N PHE A 136 -1.87 2.43 5.65
CA PHE A 136 -3.31 2.69 5.64
C PHE A 136 -4.05 1.92 6.74
N ARG A 137 -3.37 1.71 7.87
CA ARG A 137 -4.00 1.12 9.05
C ARG A 137 -5.20 1.97 9.45
N ARG A 138 -6.36 1.31 9.63
CA ARG A 138 -7.57 1.97 10.09
C ARG A 138 -7.28 2.58 11.48
N SER A 139 -7.24 3.89 11.56
CA SER A 139 -7.28 4.58 12.85
C SER A 139 -8.69 4.38 13.40
N VAL A 140 -8.82 3.63 14.48
CA VAL A 140 -10.08 3.56 15.22
C VAL A 140 -10.36 4.98 15.71
N SER A 141 -11.40 5.59 15.20
CA SER A 141 -11.78 6.94 15.61
C SER A 141 -12.10 6.92 17.11
N ASN A 142 -11.61 7.90 17.86
CA ASN A 142 -12.00 8.08 19.27
C ASN A 142 -13.51 8.17 19.44
N LYS A 143 -14.25 8.45 18.36
CA LYS A 143 -15.70 8.46 18.32
C LYS A 143 -16.29 7.05 18.29
N GLU A 144 -15.71 6.13 17.50
CA GLU A 144 -16.13 4.70 17.47
C GLU A 144 -15.84 4.02 18.81
N LEU A 145 -14.69 4.33 19.45
CA LEU A 145 -14.37 3.84 20.80
C LEU A 145 -15.35 4.37 21.85
N LYS A 146 -15.77 5.64 21.77
CA LYS A 146 -16.77 6.20 22.67
C LYS A 146 -18.15 5.58 22.46
N GLU A 147 -18.58 5.43 21.21
CA GLU A 147 -19.88 4.82 20.88
C GLU A 147 -19.93 3.35 21.31
N GLU A 148 -18.85 2.58 21.16
CA GLU A 148 -18.75 1.21 21.67
C GLU A 148 -18.79 1.18 23.21
N THR A 149 -18.03 2.05 23.87
CA THR A 149 -17.98 2.13 25.33
C THR A 149 -19.33 2.59 25.93
N GLU A 150 -20.02 3.53 25.29
CA GLU A 150 -21.36 3.96 25.70
C GLU A 150 -22.40 2.86 25.48
N SER A 151 -22.34 2.13 24.36
CA SER A 151 -23.23 1.00 24.08
C SER A 151 -23.08 -0.12 25.13
N ASP A 152 -21.84 -0.47 25.46
CA ASP A 152 -21.56 -1.48 26.47
C ASP A 152 -22.01 -1.03 27.89
N ALA A 153 -21.81 0.24 28.22
CA ALA A 153 -22.28 0.80 29.50
C ALA A 153 -23.81 0.79 29.61
N TYR A 154 -24.53 1.09 28.51
CA TYR A 154 -25.98 0.98 28.45
C TYR A 154 -26.47 -0.46 28.60
N GLY A 155 -25.81 -1.41 27.95
CA GLY A 155 -26.13 -2.85 28.06
C GLY A 155 -25.97 -3.36 29.49
N ILE A 156 -24.86 -3.02 30.15
CA ILE A 156 -24.60 -3.39 31.55
C ILE A 156 -25.62 -2.75 32.50
N GLY A 157 -25.93 -1.47 32.29
CA GLY A 157 -26.94 -0.74 33.08
C GLY A 157 -28.33 -1.38 33.00
N TYR A 158 -28.73 -1.82 31.80
CA TYR A 158 -30.02 -2.49 31.59
C TYR A 158 -30.10 -3.84 32.31
N GLU A 159 -29.04 -4.64 32.27
CA GLU A 159 -28.95 -5.94 32.95
C GLU A 159 -29.00 -5.77 34.50
N ILE A 160 -28.31 -4.77 35.04
CA ILE A 160 -28.34 -4.47 36.48
C ILE A 160 -29.76 -4.09 36.95
N ILE A 161 -30.46 -3.28 36.16
CA ILE A 161 -31.87 -2.88 36.49
C ILE A 161 -32.79 -4.09 36.46
N LYS A 162 -32.62 -5.00 35.47
CA LYS A 162 -33.40 -6.23 35.33
C LYS A 162 -33.19 -7.20 36.51
N ILE A 163 -31.95 -7.35 36.93
CA ILE A 163 -31.59 -8.16 38.12
C ILE A 163 -32.18 -7.53 39.39
N GLY A 164 -32.07 -6.19 39.54
CA GLY A 164 -32.63 -5.47 40.68
C GLY A 164 -34.15 -5.55 40.77
N ALA A 165 -34.85 -5.60 39.64
CA ALA A 165 -36.28 -5.81 39.56
C ALA A 165 -36.69 -7.24 39.95
N ALA A 166 -35.92 -8.23 39.51
CA ALA A 166 -36.14 -9.66 39.83
C ALA A 166 -35.94 -10.00 41.32
N ILE A 167 -35.07 -9.25 42.00
CA ILE A 167 -34.80 -9.46 43.45
C ILE A 167 -35.93 -8.84 44.31
N ARG A 168 -36.71 -7.88 43.78
CA ARG A 168 -37.81 -7.21 44.52
C ARG A 168 -39.17 -7.88 44.33
N ALA A 169 -39.29 -8.82 43.43
CA ALA A 169 -40.50 -9.61 43.16
C ALA A 169 -40.47 -10.96 43.94
#